data_2742b403e5eb31d0c5b2515dd18ae4a7
#
_entry.id   2742b403e5eb31d0c5b2515dd18ae4a7
#
_cell.length_a   1.000
_cell.length_b   1.000
_cell.length_c   1.000
_cell.angle_alpha   90.00
_cell.angle_beta   90.00
_cell.angle_gamma   90.00
#
_symmetry.space_group_name_H-M   'P 1'
#
loop_
_entity.id
_entity.type
_entity.pdbx_description
1 polymer ?
#
loop_
_entity_poly.entity_id
_entity_poly.type
_entity_poly.pdbx_seq_one_letter_code
_entity_poly.pdbx_strand_id
1 'polypeptide(L)'
;MKTSRVKISPDYRPLVGILAVLLLTLPASAIWKPLAPMPSARSNAAVETINGIVYIAGGYNAGGTSTVEAFNPTSNTWSSLANMPLTLYQGDGAGVINSQLYVAGGWNGSLPTNMLLMYDPPSNSWTTLASMSHLTACGGTGVIKSKLYVTTACNGYSGYANYLDVYDPATNTWTSLPGSASAHSAPAIGVINDRLYVAGGLNGSGALTNVLEVYDPATNSWTTLAHMPLAVTNAASVSLDGQLYVFGGTTGLADVATVQAYDPHKNKWRTLTAALPSAVSSFSSVVVYGLVFAEGGDGGSAVNQYSPFGATIP
;
A
#
# COMPACT_ATOMS: atom_id res chain seq x y z
N MET A 1 -39.17 -55.76 -16.80
CA MET A 1 -38.34 -54.60 -17.14
C MET A 1 -37.64 -54.15 -15.86
N LYS A 2 -36.33 -54.39 -15.75
CA LYS A 2 -35.50 -53.94 -14.60
C LYS A 2 -34.77 -52.70 -15.04
N THR A 3 -35.07 -51.55 -14.43
CA THR A 3 -34.32 -50.29 -14.61
C THR A 3 -33.11 -50.29 -13.70
N SER A 4 -31.93 -50.37 -14.24
CA SER A 4 -30.65 -50.20 -13.53
C SER A 4 -30.40 -48.71 -13.33
N ARG A 5 -30.28 -48.26 -12.07
CA ARG A 5 -29.80 -46.94 -11.71
C ARG A 5 -28.25 -46.97 -11.70
N VAL A 6 -27.62 -46.15 -12.50
CA VAL A 6 -26.20 -45.86 -12.44
C VAL A 6 -25.95 -44.96 -11.23
N LYS A 7 -25.15 -45.44 -10.27
CA LYS A 7 -24.62 -44.60 -9.17
C LYS A 7 -23.44 -43.80 -9.69
N ILE A 8 -23.54 -42.51 -9.71
CA ILE A 8 -22.39 -41.59 -9.92
C ILE A 8 -21.72 -41.39 -8.56
N SER A 9 -20.45 -41.75 -8.46
CA SER A 9 -19.60 -41.53 -7.30
C SER A 9 -19.19 -40.06 -7.20
N PRO A 10 -19.25 -39.41 -6.02
CA PRO A 10 -18.80 -38.04 -5.83
C PRO A 10 -17.35 -38.01 -5.32
N ASP A 11 -16.38 -38.33 -6.16
CA ASP A 11 -14.97 -38.09 -5.87
C ASP A 11 -14.40 -37.07 -6.83
N TYR A 12 -14.84 -35.82 -6.68
CA TYR A 12 -14.19 -34.66 -7.27
C TYR A 12 -13.27 -34.06 -6.19
N ARG A 13 -12.02 -34.53 -6.12
CA ARG A 13 -10.96 -33.82 -5.39
C ARG A 13 -10.39 -32.76 -6.35
N PRO A 14 -10.46 -31.47 -6.04
CA PRO A 14 -9.84 -30.47 -6.90
C PRO A 14 -8.32 -30.61 -6.82
N LEU A 15 -7.67 -30.64 -7.96
CA LEU A 15 -6.23 -30.56 -8.17
C LEU A 15 -5.70 -29.15 -7.82
N VAL A 16 -5.85 -28.73 -6.57
CA VAL A 16 -5.43 -27.39 -6.10
C VAL A 16 -3.94 -27.34 -5.73
N GLY A 17 -3.27 -28.51 -5.61
CA GLY A 17 -1.89 -28.58 -5.09
C GLY A 17 -0.77 -28.37 -6.11
N ILE A 18 -1.03 -28.50 -7.41
CA ILE A 18 0.06 -28.56 -8.42
C ILE A 18 0.34 -27.20 -9.08
N LEU A 19 -0.64 -26.30 -9.13
CA LEU A 19 -0.47 -25.00 -9.78
C LEU A 19 0.37 -23.99 -8.96
N ALA A 20 0.27 -24.08 -7.61
CA ALA A 20 1.03 -23.20 -6.71
C ALA A 20 2.54 -23.48 -6.72
N VAL A 21 2.95 -24.75 -6.90
CA VAL A 21 4.37 -25.14 -6.96
C VAL A 21 5.01 -24.73 -8.30
N LEU A 22 4.23 -24.70 -9.38
CA LEU A 22 4.74 -24.32 -10.70
C LEU A 22 4.99 -22.80 -10.82
N LEU A 23 4.19 -21.97 -10.12
CA LEU A 23 4.38 -20.52 -10.13
C LEU A 23 5.66 -20.08 -9.41
N LEU A 24 6.13 -20.84 -8.42
CA LEU A 24 7.37 -20.54 -7.68
C LEU A 24 8.65 -20.80 -8.50
N THR A 25 8.55 -21.48 -9.64
CA THR A 25 9.68 -21.79 -10.53
C THR A 25 9.73 -20.92 -11.79
N LEU A 26 8.70 -20.09 -12.02
CA LEU A 26 8.71 -19.17 -13.16
C LEU A 26 9.62 -17.96 -12.88
N PRO A 27 10.32 -17.45 -13.91
CA PRO A 27 11.04 -16.18 -13.75
C PRO A 27 10.07 -15.06 -13.41
N ALA A 28 10.52 -14.08 -12.61
CA ALA A 28 9.70 -12.96 -12.15
C ALA A 28 8.91 -12.27 -13.28
N SER A 29 9.52 -12.12 -14.44
CA SER A 29 8.90 -11.57 -15.66
C SER A 29 7.73 -12.40 -16.21
N ALA A 30 7.62 -13.68 -15.85
CA ALA A 30 6.51 -14.54 -16.27
C ALA A 30 5.30 -14.49 -15.30
N ILE A 31 5.52 -13.98 -14.11
CA ILE A 31 4.48 -13.84 -13.07
C ILE A 31 3.77 -12.49 -13.23
N TRP A 32 4.50 -11.45 -13.57
CA TRP A 32 3.98 -10.10 -13.75
C TRP A 32 3.46 -9.87 -15.17
N LYS A 33 2.22 -9.38 -15.31
CA LYS A 33 1.57 -9.13 -16.59
C LYS A 33 1.32 -7.64 -16.78
N PRO A 34 1.71 -7.03 -17.90
CA PRO A 34 1.39 -5.66 -18.20
C PRO A 34 -0.10 -5.47 -18.42
N LEU A 35 -0.62 -4.34 -17.97
CA LEU A 35 -1.98 -3.87 -18.16
C LEU A 35 -1.98 -2.60 -19.01
N ALA A 36 -3.16 -2.01 -19.25
CA ALA A 36 -3.25 -0.74 -19.91
C ALA A 36 -2.48 0.33 -19.14
N PRO A 37 -1.61 1.08 -19.80
CA PRO A 37 -0.81 2.10 -19.13
C PRO A 37 -1.62 3.22 -18.50
N MET A 38 -1.13 3.74 -17.33
CA MET A 38 -1.65 4.94 -16.69
C MET A 38 -1.66 6.12 -17.67
N PRO A 39 -2.70 6.85 -17.86
CA PRO A 39 -2.71 8.02 -18.75
C PRO A 39 -1.67 9.08 -18.36
N SER A 40 -1.43 9.22 -17.07
CA SER A 40 -0.47 10.18 -16.53
C SER A 40 0.59 9.46 -15.69
N ALA A 41 1.80 9.36 -16.20
CA ALA A 41 2.94 8.81 -15.48
C ALA A 41 3.19 9.54 -14.16
N ARG A 42 3.42 8.82 -13.05
CA ARG A 42 3.66 9.40 -11.74
C ARG A 42 4.32 8.44 -10.75
N SER A 43 4.96 8.99 -9.74
CA SER A 43 5.47 8.26 -8.58
C SER A 43 4.82 8.81 -7.30
N ASN A 44 4.94 8.08 -6.19
CA ASN A 44 4.49 8.54 -4.87
C ASN A 44 3.04 9.03 -4.84
N ALA A 45 2.14 8.35 -5.54
CA ALA A 45 0.70 8.63 -5.53
C ALA A 45 0.02 7.89 -4.38
N ALA A 46 -1.11 8.43 -3.91
CA ALA A 46 -2.02 7.73 -3.03
C ALA A 46 -2.83 6.71 -3.84
N VAL A 47 -2.79 5.42 -3.45
CA VAL A 47 -3.46 4.34 -4.18
C VAL A 47 -4.29 3.50 -3.25
N GLU A 48 -5.54 3.23 -3.63
CA GLU A 48 -6.46 2.36 -2.91
C GLU A 48 -7.49 1.70 -3.84
N THR A 49 -8.18 0.70 -3.30
CA THR A 49 -9.20 -0.05 -4.04
C THR A 49 -10.58 0.14 -3.44
N ILE A 50 -11.56 0.50 -4.26
CA ILE A 50 -12.98 0.57 -3.90
C ILE A 50 -13.78 -0.31 -4.88
N ASN A 51 -14.46 -1.33 -4.39
CA ASN A 51 -15.31 -2.22 -5.18
C ASN A 51 -14.59 -2.81 -6.41
N GLY A 52 -13.30 -3.16 -6.26
CA GLY A 52 -12.51 -3.75 -7.33
C GLY A 52 -11.98 -2.77 -8.38
N ILE A 53 -12.16 -1.48 -8.20
CA ILE A 53 -11.58 -0.42 -9.00
C ILE A 53 -10.38 0.17 -8.24
N VAL A 54 -9.25 0.34 -8.89
CA VAL A 54 -8.06 0.99 -8.33
C VAL A 54 -8.17 2.50 -8.53
N TYR A 55 -8.06 3.27 -7.47
CA TYR A 55 -8.05 4.73 -7.48
C TYR A 55 -6.64 5.23 -7.22
N ILE A 56 -6.16 6.14 -8.06
CA ILE A 56 -4.84 6.75 -7.96
C ILE A 56 -5.01 8.26 -7.88
N ALA A 57 -4.59 8.84 -6.77
CA ALA A 57 -4.75 10.27 -6.50
C ALA A 57 -3.41 10.97 -6.29
N GLY A 58 -3.19 12.08 -6.97
CA GLY A 58 -1.97 12.87 -6.86
C GLY A 58 -0.74 12.18 -7.40
N GLY A 59 0.39 12.39 -6.73
CA GLY A 59 1.70 11.88 -7.11
C GLY A 59 2.60 12.93 -7.73
N TYR A 60 3.81 12.51 -8.12
CA TYR A 60 4.86 13.37 -8.67
C TYR A 60 5.17 13.01 -10.13
N ASN A 61 5.13 14.01 -11.00
CA ASN A 61 5.57 13.93 -12.38
C ASN A 61 6.05 15.32 -12.83
N ALA A 62 7.36 15.55 -12.90
CA ALA A 62 7.99 16.85 -13.17
C ALA A 62 7.44 18.01 -12.32
N GLY A 63 6.82 17.69 -11.19
CA GLY A 63 6.07 18.50 -10.25
C GLY A 63 4.96 17.68 -9.65
N GLY A 64 4.38 18.11 -8.53
CA GLY A 64 3.21 17.43 -7.96
C GLY A 64 1.98 17.57 -8.88
N THR A 65 1.04 16.65 -8.77
CA THR A 65 -0.23 16.71 -9.51
C THR A 65 -1.44 16.58 -8.58
N SER A 66 -2.58 17.13 -9.00
CA SER A 66 -3.87 16.94 -8.35
C SER A 66 -4.76 15.94 -9.10
N THR A 67 -4.28 15.37 -10.21
CA THR A 67 -5.10 14.46 -11.03
C THR A 67 -5.45 13.19 -10.30
N VAL A 68 -6.66 12.70 -10.58
CA VAL A 68 -7.18 11.44 -10.04
C VAL A 68 -7.65 10.57 -11.20
N GLU A 69 -7.20 9.33 -11.19
CA GLU A 69 -7.52 8.35 -12.21
C GLU A 69 -8.01 7.06 -11.56
N ALA A 70 -8.92 6.36 -12.22
CA ALA A 70 -9.41 5.07 -11.79
C ALA A 70 -9.13 4.02 -12.85
N PHE A 71 -8.62 2.88 -12.43
CA PHE A 71 -8.37 1.73 -13.28
C PHE A 71 -9.38 0.62 -12.98
N ASN A 72 -10.04 0.13 -14.02
CA ASN A 72 -10.89 -1.05 -13.94
C ASN A 72 -10.11 -2.29 -14.46
N PRO A 73 -9.68 -3.21 -13.58
CA PRO A 73 -8.94 -4.38 -13.99
C PRO A 73 -9.72 -5.35 -14.88
N THR A 74 -11.05 -5.39 -14.74
CA THR A 74 -11.91 -6.29 -15.52
C THR A 74 -11.97 -5.88 -17.00
N SER A 75 -12.08 -4.58 -17.28
CA SER A 75 -12.10 -4.06 -18.64
C SER A 75 -10.71 -3.65 -19.15
N ASN A 76 -9.72 -3.60 -18.27
CA ASN A 76 -8.37 -3.10 -18.53
C ASN A 76 -8.40 -1.66 -19.07
N THR A 77 -9.18 -0.78 -18.46
CA THR A 77 -9.37 0.61 -18.90
C THR A 77 -9.21 1.60 -17.77
N TRP A 78 -8.78 2.81 -18.12
CA TRP A 78 -8.65 3.96 -17.25
C TRP A 78 -9.79 4.96 -17.44
N SER A 79 -10.13 5.67 -16.38
CA SER A 79 -11.07 6.79 -16.37
C SER A 79 -10.49 7.94 -15.57
N SER A 80 -10.64 9.17 -16.08
CA SER A 80 -10.30 10.40 -15.33
C SER A 80 -11.44 10.77 -14.41
N LEU A 81 -11.10 11.20 -13.20
CA LEU A 81 -12.06 11.58 -12.16
C LEU A 81 -11.86 13.05 -11.77
N ALA A 82 -12.70 13.58 -10.87
CA ALA A 82 -12.53 14.93 -10.32
C ALA A 82 -11.17 15.06 -9.64
N ASN A 83 -10.42 16.08 -10.02
CA ASN A 83 -9.13 16.37 -9.42
C ASN A 83 -9.24 16.72 -7.94
N MET A 84 -8.21 16.43 -7.16
CA MET A 84 -8.09 16.91 -5.78
C MET A 84 -8.09 18.47 -5.76
N PRO A 85 -8.54 19.07 -4.64
CA PRO A 85 -8.50 20.53 -4.47
C PRO A 85 -7.11 21.14 -4.52
N LEU A 86 -6.08 20.33 -4.31
CA LEU A 86 -4.68 20.75 -4.32
C LEU A 86 -3.79 19.60 -4.83
N THR A 87 -2.60 19.98 -5.26
CA THR A 87 -1.53 19.05 -5.60
C THR A 87 -1.00 18.37 -4.34
N LEU A 88 -0.90 17.04 -4.36
CA LEU A 88 -0.28 16.25 -3.29
C LEU A 88 0.59 15.14 -3.88
N TYR A 89 1.77 14.95 -3.30
CA TYR A 89 2.65 13.81 -3.56
C TYR A 89 3.41 13.43 -2.28
N GLN A 90 4.03 12.25 -2.27
CA GLN A 90 4.61 11.69 -1.05
C GLN A 90 3.64 11.79 0.14
N GLY A 91 2.35 11.57 -0.15
CA GLY A 91 1.33 11.49 0.87
C GLY A 91 1.66 10.37 1.83
N ASP A 92 1.14 10.46 3.06
CA ASP A 92 1.29 9.38 4.03
C ASP A 92 0.49 8.15 3.59
N GLY A 93 -0.27 8.28 2.52
CA GLY A 93 -1.02 7.22 1.89
C GLY A 93 -2.51 7.52 1.82
N ALA A 94 -3.24 6.50 1.45
CA ALA A 94 -4.68 6.53 1.36
C ALA A 94 -5.30 5.44 2.24
N GLY A 95 -6.58 5.55 2.49
CA GLY A 95 -7.37 4.50 3.13
C GLY A 95 -8.81 4.56 2.67
N VAL A 96 -9.48 3.42 2.66
CA VAL A 96 -10.90 3.33 2.28
C VAL A 96 -11.76 3.03 3.49
N ILE A 97 -12.73 3.88 3.74
CA ILE A 97 -13.74 3.71 4.80
C ILE A 97 -15.13 3.94 4.18
N ASN A 98 -16.04 3.00 4.35
CA ASN A 98 -17.42 3.09 3.81
C ASN A 98 -17.46 3.40 2.30
N SER A 99 -16.59 2.79 1.51
CA SER A 99 -16.45 3.01 0.05
C SER A 99 -16.09 4.46 -0.33
N GLN A 100 -15.52 5.23 0.57
CA GLN A 100 -14.95 6.56 0.33
C GLN A 100 -13.44 6.48 0.46
N LEU A 101 -12.71 7.21 -0.41
CA LEU A 101 -11.27 7.28 -0.41
C LEU A 101 -10.82 8.46 0.46
N TYR A 102 -9.97 8.20 1.43
CA TYR A 102 -9.35 9.21 2.27
C TYR A 102 -7.88 9.37 1.88
N VAL A 103 -7.44 10.61 1.66
CA VAL A 103 -6.04 10.95 1.39
C VAL A 103 -5.56 11.88 2.49
N ALA A 104 -4.55 11.48 3.23
CA ALA A 104 -4.04 12.19 4.39
C ALA A 104 -2.64 12.75 4.13
N GLY A 105 -2.39 13.99 4.57
CA GLY A 105 -1.08 14.61 4.51
C GLY A 105 -0.52 14.77 3.10
N GLY A 106 0.77 14.65 2.98
CA GLY A 106 1.52 14.76 1.73
C GLY A 106 2.16 16.12 1.52
N TRP A 107 3.00 16.19 0.51
CA TRP A 107 3.72 17.40 0.12
C TRP A 107 2.94 18.16 -0.95
N ASN A 108 2.72 19.46 -0.75
CA ASN A 108 1.94 20.30 -1.67
C ASN A 108 2.80 21.06 -2.71
N GLY A 109 4.07 20.69 -2.84
CA GLY A 109 5.05 21.38 -3.69
C GLY A 109 5.93 22.39 -2.93
N SER A 110 5.53 22.78 -1.72
CA SER A 110 6.28 23.72 -0.88
C SER A 110 6.53 23.17 0.53
N LEU A 111 5.52 22.59 1.15
CA LEU A 111 5.56 22.10 2.53
C LEU A 111 4.71 20.82 2.68
N PRO A 112 5.00 19.99 3.71
CA PRO A 112 4.08 18.97 4.16
C PRO A 112 2.75 19.60 4.59
N THR A 113 1.65 18.85 4.46
CA THR A 113 0.33 19.31 4.88
C THR A 113 -0.19 18.49 6.04
N ASN A 114 -1.22 18.97 6.71
CA ASN A 114 -2.01 18.23 7.68
C ASN A 114 -3.45 18.00 7.20
N MET A 115 -3.67 18.14 5.91
CA MET A 115 -5.00 18.03 5.33
C MET A 115 -5.48 16.59 5.27
N LEU A 116 -6.78 16.41 5.45
CA LEU A 116 -7.48 15.18 5.13
C LEU A 116 -8.51 15.49 4.05
N LEU A 117 -8.38 14.81 2.92
CA LEU A 117 -9.31 14.89 1.80
C LEU A 117 -10.09 13.58 1.70
N MET A 118 -11.38 13.67 1.46
CA MET A 118 -12.25 12.53 1.20
C MET A 118 -12.85 12.64 -0.19
N TYR A 119 -12.70 11.60 -0.98
CA TYR A 119 -13.35 11.45 -2.27
C TYR A 119 -14.56 10.51 -2.17
N ASP A 120 -15.66 10.94 -2.71
CA ASP A 120 -16.90 10.17 -2.81
C ASP A 120 -17.14 9.72 -4.27
N PRO A 121 -16.94 8.44 -4.60
CA PRO A 121 -17.05 7.96 -5.96
C PRO A 121 -18.44 8.19 -6.61
N PRO A 122 -19.59 7.99 -5.92
CA PRO A 122 -20.89 8.22 -6.49
C PRO A 122 -21.13 9.65 -6.96
N SER A 123 -20.66 10.65 -6.22
CA SER A 123 -20.80 12.07 -6.57
C SER A 123 -19.63 12.60 -7.39
N ASN A 124 -18.56 11.81 -7.55
CA ASN A 124 -17.30 12.23 -8.17
C ASN A 124 -16.80 13.58 -7.61
N SER A 125 -16.75 13.72 -6.29
CA SER A 125 -16.41 14.98 -5.63
C SER A 125 -15.52 14.79 -4.42
N TRP A 126 -14.77 15.83 -4.08
CA TRP A 126 -13.88 15.90 -2.94
C TRP A 126 -14.45 16.77 -1.83
N THR A 127 -14.21 16.36 -0.59
CA THR A 127 -14.53 17.13 0.63
C THR A 127 -13.26 17.24 1.47
N THR A 128 -12.97 18.47 1.95
CA THR A 128 -11.93 18.67 2.95
C THR A 128 -12.51 18.42 4.34
N LEU A 129 -11.87 17.57 5.11
CA LEU A 129 -12.28 17.18 6.45
C LEU A 129 -11.39 17.85 7.51
N ALA A 130 -11.61 17.51 8.79
CA ALA A 130 -10.80 18.02 9.89
C ALA A 130 -9.32 17.72 9.67
N SER A 131 -8.46 18.72 9.86
CA SER A 131 -7.01 18.59 9.68
C SER A 131 -6.38 17.83 10.86
N MET A 132 -5.31 17.08 10.57
CA MET A 132 -4.46 16.45 11.57
C MET A 132 -3.79 17.48 12.48
N SER A 133 -3.35 17.04 13.66
CA SER A 133 -2.57 17.87 14.58
C SER A 133 -1.14 18.15 14.07
N HIS A 134 -0.62 17.24 13.24
CA HIS A 134 0.75 17.31 12.75
C HIS A 134 0.78 17.51 11.23
N LEU A 135 1.71 18.32 10.75
CA LEU A 135 2.10 18.34 9.34
C LEU A 135 2.80 17.01 9.05
N THR A 136 2.47 16.37 7.95
CA THR A 136 3.01 15.06 7.63
C THR A 136 3.19 14.84 6.13
N ALA A 137 4.31 14.21 5.79
CA ALA A 137 4.59 13.58 4.51
C ALA A 137 5.51 12.39 4.74
N CYS A 138 5.60 11.50 3.75
CA CYS A 138 6.47 10.32 3.79
C CYS A 138 6.15 9.33 4.95
N GLY A 139 4.98 9.39 5.52
CA GLY A 139 4.49 8.42 6.49
C GLY A 139 3.79 7.25 5.81
N GLY A 140 2.71 6.79 6.42
CA GLY A 140 1.85 5.79 5.81
C GLY A 140 0.53 5.67 6.55
N THR A 141 -0.43 5.00 5.95
CA THR A 141 -1.78 4.86 6.48
C THR A 141 -2.20 3.42 6.64
N GLY A 142 -3.16 3.21 7.53
CA GLY A 142 -3.88 1.96 7.66
C GLY A 142 -5.27 2.16 8.20
N VAL A 143 -6.23 1.40 7.72
CA VAL A 143 -7.61 1.44 8.22
C VAL A 143 -7.83 0.28 9.17
N ILE A 144 -8.21 0.58 10.42
CA ILE A 144 -8.56 -0.41 11.43
C ILE A 144 -9.92 -0.03 12.03
N LYS A 145 -10.88 -0.94 11.96
CA LYS A 145 -12.24 -0.75 12.53
C LYS A 145 -12.87 0.58 12.11
N SER A 146 -12.82 0.86 10.80
CA SER A 146 -13.36 2.08 10.18
C SER A 146 -12.76 3.39 10.70
N LYS A 147 -11.54 3.37 11.22
CA LYS A 147 -10.75 4.54 11.58
C LYS A 147 -9.46 4.56 10.74
N LEU A 148 -9.04 5.76 10.34
CA LEU A 148 -7.81 5.95 9.58
C LEU A 148 -6.66 6.25 10.53
N TYR A 149 -5.66 5.41 10.55
CA TYR A 149 -4.40 5.60 11.27
C TYR A 149 -3.36 6.17 10.33
N VAL A 150 -2.66 7.21 10.76
CA VAL A 150 -1.64 7.90 9.96
C VAL A 150 -0.35 8.00 10.78
N THR A 151 0.74 7.42 10.25
CA THR A 151 2.06 7.60 10.83
C THR A 151 2.72 8.83 10.21
N THR A 152 3.30 9.68 11.04
CA THR A 152 4.00 10.88 10.57
C THR A 152 5.49 10.63 10.55
N ALA A 153 6.14 10.94 9.43
CA ALA A 153 7.58 10.75 9.33
C ALA A 153 8.36 12.03 8.99
N CYS A 154 7.92 12.80 7.98
CA CYS A 154 8.56 14.04 7.57
C CYS A 154 7.66 15.23 7.93
N ASN A 155 8.12 16.09 8.85
CA ASN A 155 7.34 17.27 9.27
C ASN A 155 7.83 18.59 8.65
N GLY A 156 8.80 18.52 7.72
CA GLY A 156 9.29 19.65 6.92
C GLY A 156 10.26 20.58 7.62
N TYR A 157 10.35 20.61 8.95
CA TYR A 157 11.13 21.62 9.69
C TYR A 157 12.23 21.07 10.60
N SER A 158 12.07 19.90 11.16
CA SER A 158 12.96 19.38 12.22
C SER A 158 13.45 17.95 12.00
N GLY A 159 13.33 17.42 10.79
CA GLY A 159 13.77 16.08 10.49
C GLY A 159 12.63 15.05 10.54
N TYR A 160 12.93 13.86 11.00
CA TYR A 160 12.01 12.74 11.01
C TYR A 160 11.27 12.64 12.35
N ALA A 161 9.97 12.43 12.28
CA ALA A 161 9.08 12.28 13.42
C ALA A 161 8.55 10.82 13.53
N ASN A 162 7.93 10.50 14.63
CA ASN A 162 7.35 9.19 14.90
C ASN A 162 5.92 9.29 15.48
N TYR A 163 5.16 10.30 15.08
CA TYR A 163 3.78 10.47 15.55
C TYR A 163 2.85 9.42 14.93
N LEU A 164 1.80 9.10 15.65
CA LEU A 164 0.66 8.33 15.17
C LEU A 164 -0.62 9.10 15.49
N ASP A 165 -1.38 9.45 14.48
CA ASP A 165 -2.68 10.08 14.61
C ASP A 165 -3.78 9.13 14.12
N VAL A 166 -4.95 9.14 14.75
CA VAL A 166 -6.13 8.38 14.32
C VAL A 166 -7.30 9.31 14.05
N TYR A 167 -7.90 9.17 12.89
CA TYR A 167 -9.12 9.87 12.49
C TYR A 167 -10.35 8.99 12.69
N ASP A 168 -11.37 9.58 13.31
CA ASP A 168 -12.69 8.98 13.44
C ASP A 168 -13.69 9.69 12.53
N PRO A 169 -14.13 9.05 11.42
CA PRO A 169 -15.08 9.68 10.51
C PRO A 169 -16.47 9.91 11.11
N ALA A 170 -16.85 9.17 12.17
CA ALA A 170 -18.15 9.35 12.79
C ALA A 170 -18.27 10.70 13.53
N THR A 171 -17.15 11.24 14.02
CA THR A 171 -17.09 12.52 14.74
C THR A 171 -16.36 13.60 13.95
N ASN A 172 -15.71 13.27 12.84
CA ASN A 172 -14.80 14.13 12.07
C ASN A 172 -13.70 14.73 12.97
N THR A 173 -13.06 13.90 13.79
CA THR A 173 -12.02 14.35 14.73
C THR A 173 -10.77 13.47 14.68
N TRP A 174 -9.64 14.06 15.05
CA TRP A 174 -8.36 13.39 15.19
C TRP A 174 -8.00 13.20 16.68
N THR A 175 -7.29 12.12 16.96
CA THR A 175 -6.67 11.85 18.26
C THR A 175 -5.23 11.45 18.03
N SER A 176 -4.29 12.09 18.75
CA SER A 176 -2.88 11.68 18.75
C SER A 176 -2.68 10.50 19.70
N LEU A 177 -1.94 9.50 19.23
CA LEU A 177 -1.64 8.25 19.92
C LEU A 177 -0.14 8.17 20.23
N PRO A 178 0.31 7.21 21.08
CA PRO A 178 1.73 6.99 21.28
C PRO A 178 2.45 6.73 19.96
N GLY A 179 3.56 7.42 19.74
CA GLY A 179 4.42 7.20 18.59
C GLY A 179 5.24 5.91 18.70
N SER A 180 5.75 5.43 17.57
CA SER A 180 6.69 4.30 17.50
C SER A 180 8.00 4.62 18.20
N ALA A 181 8.77 3.60 18.58
CA ALA A 181 10.07 3.80 19.19
C ALA A 181 11.09 4.41 18.19
N SER A 182 10.91 4.11 16.90
CA SER A 182 11.72 4.64 15.81
C SER A 182 10.89 5.49 14.86
N ALA A 183 11.50 6.52 14.27
CA ALA A 183 10.92 7.15 13.09
C ALA A 183 11.05 6.20 11.89
N HIS A 184 10.06 6.26 10.98
CA HIS A 184 10.02 5.47 9.77
C HIS A 184 9.60 6.37 8.59
N SER A 185 10.56 6.96 7.88
CA SER A 185 10.24 7.79 6.71
C SER A 185 10.18 6.95 5.44
N ALA A 186 9.09 7.07 4.72
CA ALA A 186 8.74 6.26 3.55
C ALA A 186 8.83 4.74 3.83
N PRO A 187 8.12 4.26 4.86
CA PRO A 187 8.13 2.87 5.26
C PRO A 187 7.22 2.01 4.39
N ALA A 188 7.37 0.70 4.53
CA ALA A 188 6.34 -0.26 4.16
C ALA A 188 5.29 -0.37 5.28
N ILE A 189 4.01 -0.34 4.93
CA ILE A 189 2.91 -0.37 5.90
C ILE A 189 1.88 -1.43 5.53
N GLY A 190 1.27 -2.02 6.54
CA GLY A 190 0.13 -2.91 6.35
C GLY A 190 -0.68 -3.12 7.63
N VAL A 191 -1.94 -3.45 7.44
CA VAL A 191 -2.84 -3.82 8.53
C VAL A 191 -3.11 -5.32 8.48
N ILE A 192 -2.83 -6.03 9.57
CA ILE A 192 -3.07 -7.46 9.71
C ILE A 192 -3.69 -7.71 11.09
N ASN A 193 -4.85 -8.37 11.13
CA ASN A 193 -5.57 -8.69 12.37
C ASN A 193 -5.76 -7.47 13.29
N ASP A 194 -6.28 -6.37 12.74
CA ASP A 194 -6.52 -5.10 13.44
C ASP A 194 -5.27 -4.46 14.08
N ARG A 195 -4.08 -4.72 13.55
CA ARG A 195 -2.81 -4.12 13.99
C ARG A 195 -2.11 -3.45 12.84
N LEU A 196 -1.47 -2.31 13.11
CA LEU A 196 -0.72 -1.55 12.12
C LEU A 196 0.76 -1.94 12.18
N TYR A 197 1.29 -2.49 11.10
CA TYR A 197 2.68 -2.86 10.92
C TYR A 197 3.42 -1.78 10.14
N VAL A 198 4.58 -1.36 10.63
CA VAL A 198 5.44 -0.33 10.02
C VAL A 198 6.85 -0.86 9.91
N ALA A 199 7.39 -0.97 8.70
CA ALA A 199 8.64 -1.64 8.42
C ALA A 199 9.59 -0.81 7.56
N GLY A 200 10.86 -0.75 7.93
CA GLY A 200 11.90 -0.10 7.13
C GLY A 200 11.78 1.42 7.09
N GLY A 201 12.18 2.01 5.97
CA GLY A 201 12.23 3.47 5.80
C GLY A 201 13.53 4.10 6.32
N LEU A 202 13.50 5.41 6.58
CA LEU A 202 14.60 6.14 7.21
C LEU A 202 14.27 6.42 8.68
N ASN A 203 15.24 6.23 9.56
CA ASN A 203 15.09 6.51 10.99
C ASN A 203 15.26 8.02 11.31
N GLY A 204 15.19 8.40 12.59
CA GLY A 204 15.29 9.78 13.05
C GLY A 204 16.61 10.50 12.71
N SER A 205 17.65 9.77 12.33
CA SER A 205 18.92 10.36 11.83
C SER A 205 19.01 10.39 10.30
N GLY A 206 17.98 9.94 9.58
CA GLY A 206 17.99 9.82 8.13
C GLY A 206 18.74 8.60 7.59
N ALA A 207 19.10 7.67 8.46
CA ALA A 207 19.73 6.42 8.05
C ALA A 207 18.66 5.36 7.74
N LEU A 208 18.93 4.49 6.76
CA LEU A 208 18.09 3.33 6.50
C LEU A 208 17.93 2.47 7.74
N THR A 209 16.71 2.01 7.97
CA THR A 209 16.41 1.06 9.02
C THR A 209 15.74 -0.20 8.47
N ASN A 210 15.93 -1.32 9.12
CA ASN A 210 15.23 -2.57 8.86
C ASN A 210 14.29 -2.97 10.00
N VAL A 211 14.03 -2.05 10.92
CA VAL A 211 13.15 -2.28 12.06
C VAL A 211 11.73 -2.50 11.56
N LEU A 212 11.03 -3.47 12.17
CA LEU A 212 9.60 -3.65 12.07
C LEU A 212 8.99 -3.37 13.44
N GLU A 213 8.01 -2.49 13.47
CA GLU A 213 7.20 -2.21 14.65
C GLU A 213 5.72 -2.45 14.37
N VAL A 214 4.99 -2.91 15.36
CA VAL A 214 3.55 -3.10 15.27
C VAL A 214 2.84 -2.30 16.36
N TYR A 215 1.83 -1.54 15.97
CA TYR A 215 0.90 -0.88 16.89
C TYR A 215 -0.34 -1.74 17.09
N ASP A 216 -0.69 -1.97 18.35
CA ASP A 216 -1.91 -2.66 18.76
C ASP A 216 -2.89 -1.65 19.37
N PRO A 217 -4.00 -1.32 18.69
CA PRO A 217 -5.00 -0.40 19.22
C PRO A 217 -5.69 -0.89 20.50
N ALA A 218 -5.71 -2.21 20.74
CA ALA A 218 -6.35 -2.77 21.92
C ALA A 218 -5.56 -2.47 23.22
N THR A 219 -4.23 -2.39 23.10
CA THR A 219 -3.33 -2.07 24.21
C THR A 219 -2.79 -0.64 24.14
N ASN A 220 -3.07 0.08 23.04
CA ASN A 220 -2.55 1.41 22.75
C ASN A 220 -1.01 1.46 22.86
N SER A 221 -0.32 0.48 22.32
CA SER A 221 1.13 0.35 22.47
C SER A 221 1.81 -0.22 21.22
N TRP A 222 3.11 0.08 21.12
CA TRP A 222 3.99 -0.43 20.07
C TRP A 222 4.85 -1.58 20.56
N THR A 223 5.18 -2.50 19.67
CA THR A 223 6.12 -3.61 19.92
C THR A 223 7.07 -3.75 18.74
N THR A 224 8.37 -3.85 19.01
CA THR A 224 9.38 -4.16 17.99
C THR A 224 9.37 -5.66 17.72
N LEU A 225 9.39 -6.03 16.45
CA LEU A 225 9.34 -7.39 15.94
C LEU A 225 10.62 -7.77 15.19
N ALA A 226 10.65 -8.97 14.60
CA ALA A 226 11.80 -9.41 13.81
C ALA A 226 12.13 -8.43 12.68
N HIS A 227 13.38 -8.03 12.56
CA HIS A 227 13.84 -7.07 11.57
C HIS A 227 13.79 -7.63 10.15
N MET A 228 13.56 -6.76 9.18
CA MET A 228 13.63 -7.10 7.75
C MET A 228 15.01 -7.63 7.36
N PRO A 229 15.10 -8.61 6.46
CA PRO A 229 16.38 -9.07 5.91
C PRO A 229 17.19 -7.97 5.21
N LEU A 230 16.50 -7.10 4.46
CA LEU A 230 17.10 -5.99 3.73
C LEU A 230 16.41 -4.69 4.14
N ALA A 231 17.19 -3.71 4.58
CA ALA A 231 16.70 -2.36 4.84
C ALA A 231 16.40 -1.65 3.53
N VAL A 232 15.19 -1.14 3.39
CA VAL A 232 14.73 -0.36 2.22
C VAL A 232 13.84 0.79 2.65
N THR A 233 13.81 1.84 1.83
CA THR A 233 12.85 2.94 1.91
C THR A 233 12.15 3.11 0.56
N ASN A 234 11.03 3.84 0.50
CA ASN A 234 10.24 4.02 -0.73
C ASN A 234 9.84 2.69 -1.39
N ALA A 235 9.66 1.65 -0.60
CA ALA A 235 9.13 0.36 -1.04
C ALA A 235 7.60 0.40 -1.07
N ALA A 236 7.01 -0.30 -2.02
CA ALA A 236 5.57 -0.56 -1.97
C ALA A 236 5.26 -1.72 -1.01
N SER A 237 4.06 -1.75 -0.45
CA SER A 237 3.67 -2.83 0.46
C SER A 237 2.18 -3.14 0.41
N VAL A 238 1.84 -4.39 0.65
CA VAL A 238 0.46 -4.83 0.84
C VAL A 238 0.35 -5.85 1.96
N SER A 239 -0.82 -5.89 2.59
CA SER A 239 -1.23 -7.01 3.45
C SER A 239 -2.05 -7.99 2.62
N LEU A 240 -1.59 -9.24 2.53
CA LEU A 240 -2.26 -10.28 1.76
C LEU A 240 -2.11 -11.62 2.50
N ASP A 241 -3.20 -12.38 2.62
CA ASP A 241 -3.24 -13.69 3.29
C ASP A 241 -2.61 -13.67 4.70
N GLY A 242 -2.84 -12.59 5.45
CA GLY A 242 -2.33 -12.44 6.81
C GLY A 242 -0.81 -12.21 6.91
N GLN A 243 -0.14 -11.87 5.82
CA GLN A 243 1.27 -11.51 5.75
C GLN A 243 1.47 -10.08 5.23
N LEU A 244 2.57 -9.44 5.66
CA LEU A 244 3.01 -8.16 5.08
C LEU A 244 4.03 -8.45 3.98
N TYR A 245 3.76 -8.01 2.78
CA TYR A 245 4.69 -8.07 1.64
C TYR A 245 5.27 -6.69 1.39
N VAL A 246 6.59 -6.65 1.19
CA VAL A 246 7.37 -5.44 0.87
C VAL A 246 8.05 -5.65 -0.47
N PHE A 247 7.79 -4.78 -1.42
CA PHE A 247 8.23 -4.90 -2.80
C PHE A 247 9.21 -3.78 -3.14
N GLY A 248 10.36 -4.13 -3.71
CA GLY A 248 11.33 -3.16 -4.21
C GLY A 248 11.82 -2.18 -3.15
N GLY A 249 11.82 -0.91 -3.50
CA GLY A 249 12.38 0.18 -2.71
C GLY A 249 13.85 0.41 -3.03
N THR A 250 14.46 1.36 -2.32
CA THR A 250 15.88 1.69 -2.48
C THR A 250 16.68 1.42 -1.21
N THR A 251 17.93 0.97 -1.40
CA THR A 251 18.93 0.82 -0.33
C THR A 251 19.72 2.11 -0.09
N GLY A 252 19.34 3.21 -0.76
CA GLY A 252 20.10 4.46 -0.77
C GLY A 252 21.31 4.46 -1.73
N LEU A 253 21.72 3.27 -2.19
CA LEU A 253 22.75 3.11 -3.22
C LEU A 253 22.16 2.71 -4.58
N ALA A 254 21.12 1.91 -4.55
CA ALA A 254 20.40 1.44 -5.74
C ALA A 254 19.00 0.97 -5.37
N ASP A 255 18.12 1.01 -6.34
CA ASP A 255 16.82 0.36 -6.26
C ASP A 255 16.98 -1.15 -6.32
N VAL A 256 16.02 -1.85 -5.74
CA VAL A 256 16.04 -3.32 -5.69
C VAL A 256 14.76 -3.92 -6.27
N ALA A 257 14.87 -5.15 -6.77
CA ALA A 257 13.73 -5.94 -7.24
C ALA A 257 13.28 -6.97 -6.20
N THR A 258 13.79 -6.88 -4.98
CA THR A 258 13.57 -7.84 -3.91
C THR A 258 12.14 -7.78 -3.40
N VAL A 259 11.56 -8.94 -3.12
CA VAL A 259 10.28 -9.06 -2.40
C VAL A 259 10.56 -9.75 -1.07
N GLN A 260 10.13 -9.10 0.02
CA GLN A 260 10.27 -9.60 1.38
C GLN A 260 8.88 -9.84 1.96
N ALA A 261 8.66 -10.95 2.64
CA ALA A 261 7.37 -11.27 3.26
C ALA A 261 7.55 -11.58 4.75
N TYR A 262 6.72 -10.95 5.57
CA TYR A 262 6.67 -11.16 7.01
C TYR A 262 5.46 -12.00 7.40
N ASP A 263 5.70 -13.04 8.19
CA ASP A 263 4.68 -13.90 8.79
C ASP A 263 4.51 -13.54 10.29
N PRO A 264 3.42 -12.86 10.68
CA PRO A 264 3.21 -12.46 12.07
C PRO A 264 3.07 -13.63 13.06
N HIS A 265 2.55 -14.78 12.59
CA HIS A 265 2.38 -15.95 13.46
C HIS A 265 3.72 -16.56 13.87
N LYS A 266 4.73 -16.43 13.00
CA LYS A 266 6.07 -16.96 13.25
C LYS A 266 7.04 -15.89 13.73
N ASN A 267 6.67 -14.62 13.66
CA ASN A 267 7.57 -13.47 13.82
C ASN A 267 8.83 -13.63 12.96
N LYS A 268 8.65 -13.92 11.67
CA LYS A 268 9.78 -14.19 10.75
C LYS A 268 9.56 -13.59 9.38
N TRP A 269 10.66 -13.12 8.80
CA TRP A 269 10.76 -12.71 7.42
C TRP A 269 11.26 -13.83 6.52
N ARG A 270 10.90 -13.75 5.25
CA ARG A 270 11.49 -14.52 4.16
C ARG A 270 11.69 -13.62 2.95
N THR A 271 12.76 -13.83 2.21
CA THR A 271 12.95 -13.21 0.89
C THR A 271 12.42 -14.17 -0.15
N LEU A 272 11.62 -13.64 -1.10
CA LEU A 272 11.01 -14.46 -2.12
C LEU A 272 11.95 -14.53 -3.35
N THR A 273 12.01 -15.70 -3.97
CA THR A 273 12.78 -15.92 -5.19
C THR A 273 12.11 -15.28 -6.42
N ALA A 274 10.79 -15.14 -6.40
CA ALA A 274 10.05 -14.39 -7.40
C ALA A 274 10.17 -12.90 -7.06
N ALA A 275 11.13 -12.23 -7.68
CA ALA A 275 11.37 -10.81 -7.55
C ALA A 275 10.46 -9.99 -8.50
N LEU A 276 10.49 -8.67 -8.37
CA LEU A 276 9.92 -7.78 -9.38
C LEU A 276 10.65 -7.93 -10.73
N PRO A 277 10.00 -7.62 -11.86
CA PRO A 277 10.64 -7.69 -13.19
C PRO A 277 11.86 -6.79 -13.32
N SER A 278 11.86 -5.67 -12.59
CA SER A 278 12.98 -4.71 -12.52
C SER A 278 13.11 -4.15 -11.13
N ALA A 279 14.28 -3.63 -10.80
CA ALA A 279 14.48 -2.83 -9.62
C ALA A 279 13.66 -1.53 -9.73
N VAL A 280 12.93 -1.18 -8.68
CA VAL A 280 12.03 -0.03 -8.68
C VAL A 280 11.78 0.46 -7.25
N SER A 281 11.67 1.78 -7.10
CA SER A 281 11.23 2.44 -5.86
C SER A 281 10.15 3.49 -6.15
N SER A 282 9.60 4.09 -5.12
CA SER A 282 8.61 5.19 -5.21
C SER A 282 7.34 4.84 -5.99
N PHE A 283 7.02 3.56 -6.10
CA PHE A 283 5.77 3.06 -6.69
C PHE A 283 4.77 2.72 -5.60
N SER A 284 3.52 2.62 -5.98
CA SER A 284 2.44 2.25 -5.07
C SER A 284 1.93 0.84 -5.38
N SER A 285 1.35 0.17 -4.40
CA SER A 285 0.75 -1.14 -4.60
C SER A 285 -0.56 -1.28 -3.83
N VAL A 286 -1.47 -2.09 -4.40
CA VAL A 286 -2.77 -2.36 -3.82
C VAL A 286 -3.21 -3.78 -4.15
N VAL A 287 -4.12 -4.34 -3.35
CA VAL A 287 -4.70 -5.66 -3.60
C VAL A 287 -6.09 -5.52 -4.20
N VAL A 288 -6.32 -6.18 -5.34
CA VAL A 288 -7.64 -6.29 -5.97
C VAL A 288 -7.93 -7.76 -6.25
N TYR A 289 -9.02 -8.29 -5.72
CA TYR A 289 -9.41 -9.70 -5.87
C TYR A 289 -8.30 -10.71 -5.53
N GLY A 290 -7.49 -10.42 -4.50
CA GLY A 290 -6.34 -11.25 -4.11
C GLY A 290 -5.12 -11.15 -5.03
N LEU A 291 -5.12 -10.22 -5.99
CA LEU A 291 -3.99 -9.92 -6.87
C LEU A 291 -3.31 -8.63 -6.42
N VAL A 292 -2.00 -8.57 -6.50
CA VAL A 292 -1.25 -7.34 -6.23
C VAL A 292 -1.12 -6.54 -7.51
N PHE A 293 -1.55 -5.29 -7.47
CA PHE A 293 -1.33 -4.30 -8.51
C PHE A 293 -0.23 -3.35 -8.05
N ALA A 294 0.67 -3.00 -8.95
CA ALA A 294 1.77 -2.07 -8.70
C ALA A 294 1.74 -0.96 -9.75
N GLU A 295 1.78 0.29 -9.29
CA GLU A 295 1.50 1.47 -10.09
C GLU A 295 2.58 2.52 -9.95
N GLY A 296 3.04 3.07 -11.09
CA GLY A 296 4.03 4.13 -11.12
C GLY A 296 5.45 3.65 -10.85
N GLY A 297 6.28 4.53 -10.31
CA GLY A 297 7.67 4.26 -9.94
C GLY A 297 8.62 5.37 -10.36
N ASP A 298 9.91 5.16 -10.10
CA ASP A 298 10.94 6.17 -10.29
C ASP A 298 11.04 6.74 -11.69
N GLY A 299 11.44 8.00 -11.74
CA GLY A 299 11.64 8.73 -12.98
C GLY A 299 10.37 9.25 -13.61
N GLY A 300 9.20 9.14 -12.96
CA GLY A 300 7.93 9.57 -13.52
C GLY A 300 7.61 8.80 -14.81
N SER A 301 8.01 7.55 -14.91
CA SER A 301 7.72 6.72 -16.06
C SER A 301 6.25 6.31 -16.05
N ALA A 302 5.64 6.22 -17.25
CA ALA A 302 4.27 5.74 -17.44
C ALA A 302 4.19 4.22 -17.28
N VAL A 303 5.06 3.61 -16.49
CA VAL A 303 5.04 2.17 -16.30
C VAL A 303 3.89 1.82 -15.41
N ASN A 304 2.99 1.15 -16.03
CA ASN A 304 1.86 0.56 -15.40
C ASN A 304 1.95 -0.87 -15.42
N GLN A 305 1.60 -1.41 -14.39
CA GLN A 305 1.50 -2.82 -14.41
C GLN A 305 0.86 -3.18 -13.11
N TYR A 306 0.27 -4.28 -12.93
CA TYR A 306 0.64 -5.60 -13.02
C TYR A 306 -0.24 -6.57 -12.30
N SER A 307 -0.06 -7.47 -12.03
CA SER A 307 0.38 -8.76 -11.88
C SER A 307 -0.41 -9.61 -10.89
N PRO A 308 -0.52 -10.89 -11.05
CA PRO A 308 -0.94 -11.81 -9.98
C PRO A 308 0.26 -12.24 -9.14
N PHE A 309 0.59 -11.56 -8.05
CA PHE A 309 1.42 -12.07 -6.98
C PHE A 309 0.51 -12.57 -5.85
N GLY A 310 0.60 -13.84 -5.49
CA GLY A 310 -0.14 -14.39 -4.36
C GLY A 310 -1.49 -15.03 -4.65
N ALA A 311 -2.05 -14.90 -5.86
CA ALA A 311 -3.31 -15.57 -6.14
C ALA A 311 -3.11 -17.05 -6.43
N THR A 312 -3.61 -17.89 -5.57
CA THR A 312 -4.27 -19.11 -6.02
C THR A 312 -5.60 -18.67 -6.64
N ILE A 313 -5.65 -18.54 -7.97
CA ILE A 313 -6.91 -18.37 -8.67
C ILE A 313 -7.75 -19.61 -8.36
N PRO A 314 -9.00 -19.46 -7.89
CA PRO A 314 -9.86 -20.59 -7.63
C PRO A 314 -10.17 -21.37 -8.90
#